data_3e552221c5fe5fa0f75b9f6a6cb20bf7
#
_entry.id   3e552221c5fe5fa0f75b9f6a6cb20bf7
#
_cell.length_a   1.000
_cell.length_b   1.000
_cell.length_c   1.000
_cell.angle_alpha   90.00
_cell.angle_beta   90.00
_cell.angle_gamma   90.00
#
_symmetry.space_group_name_H-M   'P 1'
#
loop_
_entity.id
_entity.type
_entity.pdbx_description
1 polymer ?
#
loop_
_entity_poly.entity_id
_entity_poly.type
_entity_poly.pdbx_seq_one_letter_code
_entity_poly.pdbx_strand_id
1 'polypeptide(L)'
;FAAAAEVTPTQADDARGTVAEARTWLRELLADAVLVLPSSAGGAPARDASAETIEAERAGTLRMSCLAGLAGAPAVSLPVLRTADGRPAGLCLVGAPGTDLDLLNLAHAIEGSTA
;
A
#
# COMPACT_ATOMS: atom_id res chain seq x y z
N PHE A 1 9.28 -4.28 18.62
CA PHE A 1 9.50 -3.20 19.60
C PHE A 1 10.97 -3.10 20.02
N ALA A 2 11.72 -4.21 20.18
CA ALA A 2 13.14 -4.16 20.59
C ALA A 2 13.99 -3.33 19.59
N ALA A 3 13.87 -3.56 18.29
CA ALA A 3 14.59 -2.81 17.26
C ALA A 3 14.27 -1.30 17.25
N ALA A 4 13.08 -0.90 17.67
CA ALA A 4 12.73 0.52 17.75
C ALA A 4 13.46 1.26 18.88
N ALA A 5 13.86 0.56 19.94
CA ALA A 5 14.62 1.12 21.06
C ALA A 5 16.09 1.42 20.69
N GLU A 6 16.58 0.84 19.60
CA GLU A 6 17.96 1.01 19.11
C GLU A 6 18.10 2.17 18.12
N VAL A 7 16.96 2.78 17.67
CA VAL A 7 16.96 3.90 16.73
C VAL A 7 17.50 5.16 17.39
N THR A 8 18.58 5.70 16.85
CA THR A 8 19.16 6.96 17.32
C THR A 8 18.35 8.18 16.87
N PRO A 9 18.43 9.33 17.59
CA PRO A 9 17.78 10.57 17.13
C PRO A 9 18.16 10.96 15.69
N THR A 10 19.43 10.82 15.32
CA THR A 10 19.91 11.12 13.96
C THR A 10 19.23 10.24 12.92
N GLN A 11 19.15 8.94 13.13
CA GLN A 11 18.45 8.01 12.24
C GLN A 11 16.96 8.35 12.12
N ALA A 12 16.34 8.79 13.20
CA ALA A 12 14.95 9.21 13.19
C ALA A 12 14.76 10.52 12.38
N ASP A 13 15.67 11.46 12.45
CA ASP A 13 15.62 12.72 11.70
C ASP A 13 15.89 12.49 10.21
N ASP A 14 16.85 11.65 9.85
CA ASP A 14 17.11 11.24 8.47
C ASP A 14 15.88 10.54 7.84
N ALA A 15 15.24 9.65 8.61
CA ALA A 15 14.02 8.98 8.16
C ALA A 15 12.86 9.97 7.95
N ARG A 16 12.71 10.98 8.81
CA ARG A 16 11.69 12.04 8.65
C ARG A 16 11.95 12.87 7.39
N GLY A 17 13.22 13.18 7.10
CA GLY A 17 13.63 13.86 5.86
C GLY A 17 13.20 13.05 4.64
N THR A 18 13.56 11.76 4.59
CA THR A 18 13.18 10.84 3.51
C THR A 18 11.65 10.75 3.34
N VAL A 19 10.90 10.67 4.44
CA VAL A 19 9.42 10.65 4.41
C VAL A 19 8.86 11.96 3.85
N ALA A 20 9.45 13.11 4.19
CA ALA A 20 9.00 14.41 3.69
C ALA A 20 9.21 14.53 2.17
N GLU A 21 10.35 14.08 1.66
CA GLU A 21 10.65 14.05 0.23
C GLU A 21 9.72 13.10 -0.52
N ALA A 22 9.54 11.87 -0.01
CA ALA A 22 8.63 10.88 -0.60
C ALA A 22 7.17 11.40 -0.63
N ARG A 23 6.73 12.10 0.42
CA ARG A 23 5.41 12.72 0.49
C ARG A 23 5.21 13.77 -0.60
N THR A 24 6.19 14.64 -0.80
CA THR A 24 6.14 15.67 -1.84
C THR A 24 6.02 15.02 -3.21
N TRP A 25 6.92 14.10 -3.54
CA TRP A 25 6.91 13.37 -4.81
C TRP A 25 5.60 12.61 -5.05
N LEU A 26 5.08 11.89 -4.04
CA LEU A 26 3.82 11.16 -4.15
C LEU A 26 2.63 12.09 -4.41
N ARG A 27 2.58 13.25 -3.75
CA ARG A 27 1.51 14.24 -3.97
C ARG A 27 1.55 14.83 -5.37
N GLU A 28 2.73 15.09 -5.89
CA GLU A 28 2.90 15.54 -7.28
C GLU A 28 2.44 14.47 -8.26
N LEU A 29 2.84 13.20 -8.06
CA LEU A 29 2.42 12.07 -8.88
C LEU A 29 0.89 11.87 -8.87
N LEU A 30 0.26 12.03 -7.71
CA LEU A 30 -1.17 11.82 -7.52
C LEU A 30 -2.04 13.03 -7.91
N ALA A 31 -1.45 14.16 -8.27
CA ALA A 31 -2.21 15.38 -8.60
C ALA A 31 -3.17 15.17 -9.78
N ASP A 32 -2.73 14.40 -10.80
CA ASP A 32 -3.46 14.15 -12.03
C ASP A 32 -3.62 12.63 -12.32
N ALA A 33 -3.37 11.78 -11.33
CA ALA A 33 -3.37 10.33 -11.52
C ALA A 33 -3.86 9.58 -10.29
N VAL A 34 -4.35 8.37 -10.50
CA VAL A 34 -4.60 7.37 -9.47
C VAL A 34 -3.52 6.29 -9.57
N LEU A 35 -2.82 6.04 -8.47
CA LEU A 35 -1.84 4.97 -8.41
C LEU A 35 -2.57 3.64 -8.21
N VAL A 36 -2.25 2.67 -9.05
CA VAL A 36 -2.84 1.32 -9.04
C VAL A 36 -1.76 0.32 -8.70
N LEU A 37 -1.97 -0.50 -7.69
CA LEU A 37 -1.01 -1.50 -7.23
C LEU A 37 -1.73 -2.71 -6.59
N PRO A 38 -1.07 -3.86 -6.45
CA PRO A 38 -1.61 -4.94 -5.64
C PRO A 38 -1.78 -4.51 -4.18
N SER A 39 -2.84 -4.99 -3.52
CA SER A 39 -3.05 -4.69 -2.08
C SER A 39 -2.05 -5.41 -1.17
N SER A 40 -1.40 -6.45 -1.66
CA SER A 40 -0.40 -7.25 -0.94
C SER A 40 0.68 -7.78 -1.88
N ALA A 41 1.83 -8.13 -1.34
CA ALA A 41 2.95 -8.69 -2.10
C ALA A 41 2.65 -10.05 -2.74
N GLY A 42 1.67 -10.78 -2.21
CA GLY A 42 1.25 -12.09 -2.69
C GLY A 42 -0.13 -12.47 -2.17
N GLY A 43 -0.53 -13.71 -2.38
CA GLY A 43 -1.70 -14.30 -1.72
C GLY A 43 -1.43 -14.55 -0.24
N ALA A 44 -2.48 -14.94 0.50
CA ALA A 44 -2.30 -15.32 1.90
C ALA A 44 -1.25 -16.45 2.04
N PRO A 45 -0.31 -16.36 2.99
CA PRO A 45 0.67 -17.42 3.21
C PRO A 45 -0.01 -18.72 3.62
N ALA A 46 0.64 -19.85 3.36
CA ALA A 46 0.19 -21.15 3.83
C ALA A 46 0.18 -21.17 5.37
N ARG A 47 -0.72 -21.96 5.96
CA ARG A 47 -0.85 -22.06 7.43
C ARG A 47 0.41 -22.56 8.13
N ASP A 48 1.20 -23.35 7.42
CA ASP A 48 2.44 -23.97 7.84
C ASP A 48 3.68 -23.27 7.24
N ALA A 49 3.49 -22.08 6.67
CA ALA A 49 4.59 -21.28 6.16
C ALA A 49 5.61 -20.96 7.25
N SER A 50 6.89 -20.95 6.88
CA SER A 50 7.97 -20.57 7.80
C SER A 50 7.83 -19.11 8.28
N ALA A 51 8.33 -18.81 9.46
CA ALA A 51 8.34 -17.44 9.98
C ALA A 51 9.09 -16.47 9.03
N GLU A 52 10.13 -16.94 8.35
CA GLU A 52 10.88 -16.16 7.35
C GLU A 52 10.00 -15.81 6.15
N THR A 53 9.24 -16.78 5.63
CA THR A 53 8.29 -16.55 4.52
C THR A 53 7.23 -15.53 4.90
N ILE A 54 6.63 -15.68 6.09
CA ILE A 54 5.60 -14.76 6.60
C ILE A 54 6.17 -13.34 6.74
N GLU A 55 7.38 -13.20 7.28
CA GLU A 55 8.00 -11.88 7.46
C GLU A 55 8.39 -11.24 6.11
N ALA A 56 8.86 -12.00 5.13
CA ALA A 56 9.16 -11.52 3.80
C ALA A 56 7.89 -10.99 3.08
N GLU A 57 6.79 -11.73 3.15
CA GLU A 57 5.51 -11.31 2.58
C GLU A 57 4.94 -10.07 3.30
N ARG A 58 5.05 -10.03 4.62
CA ARG A 58 4.67 -8.87 5.43
C ARG A 58 5.46 -7.63 5.06
N ALA A 59 6.80 -7.75 4.95
CA ALA A 59 7.67 -6.65 4.57
C ALA A 59 7.36 -6.15 3.15
N GLY A 60 7.10 -7.05 2.21
CA GLY A 60 6.68 -6.72 0.85
C GLY A 60 5.36 -5.95 0.82
N THR A 61 4.37 -6.42 1.56
CA THR A 61 3.05 -5.76 1.68
C THR A 61 3.18 -4.37 2.30
N LEU A 62 3.96 -4.22 3.36
CA LEU A 62 4.17 -2.92 4.00
C LEU A 62 4.81 -1.89 3.05
N ARG A 63 5.77 -2.31 2.23
CA ARG A 63 6.41 -1.41 1.23
C ARG A 63 5.41 -0.83 0.23
N MET A 64 4.36 -1.56 -0.12
CA MET A 64 3.30 -1.10 -1.02
C MET A 64 2.23 -0.29 -0.27
N SER A 65 1.75 -0.80 0.84
CA SER A 65 0.62 -0.19 1.57
C SER A 65 0.99 1.08 2.32
N CYS A 66 2.27 1.32 2.65
CA CYS A 66 2.69 2.54 3.34
C CYS A 66 2.61 3.80 2.46
N LEU A 67 2.54 3.68 1.14
CA LEU A 67 2.57 4.82 0.21
C LEU A 67 1.43 5.80 0.47
N ALA A 68 0.20 5.30 0.63
CA ALA A 68 -0.96 6.14 0.93
C ALA A 68 -0.79 6.89 2.27
N GLY A 69 -0.34 6.20 3.32
CA GLY A 69 -0.07 6.80 4.62
C GLY A 69 1.04 7.86 4.57
N LEU A 70 2.11 7.62 3.81
CA LEU A 70 3.19 8.58 3.60
C LEU A 70 2.70 9.85 2.89
N ALA A 71 1.88 9.71 1.85
CA ALA A 71 1.31 10.83 1.12
C ALA A 71 0.22 11.58 1.92
N GLY A 72 -0.38 10.96 2.93
CA GLY A 72 -1.62 11.42 3.56
C GLY A 72 -2.78 11.38 2.56
N ALA A 73 -2.86 10.31 1.79
CA ALA A 73 -3.74 10.11 0.66
C ALA A 73 -4.76 8.99 0.96
N PRO A 74 -5.99 9.06 0.38
CA PRO A 74 -6.94 7.98 0.48
C PRO A 74 -6.48 6.76 -0.31
N ALA A 75 -6.82 5.57 0.20
CA ALA A 75 -6.61 4.32 -0.51
C ALA A 75 -7.81 3.40 -0.35
N VAL A 76 -8.17 2.67 -1.39
CA VAL A 76 -9.23 1.66 -1.37
C VAL A 76 -8.72 0.36 -1.99
N SER A 77 -9.05 -0.77 -1.38
CA SER A 77 -8.71 -2.10 -1.88
C SER A 77 -9.95 -2.81 -2.39
N LEU A 78 -9.89 -3.31 -3.62
CA LEU A 78 -10.96 -4.03 -4.31
C LEU A 78 -10.61 -5.52 -4.41
N PRO A 79 -11.53 -6.45 -4.14
CA PRO A 79 -11.28 -7.89 -4.21
C PRO A 79 -11.47 -8.43 -5.63
N VAL A 80 -10.91 -7.76 -6.63
CA VAL A 80 -11.19 -8.03 -8.06
C VAL A 80 -10.09 -8.84 -8.75
N LEU A 81 -8.98 -9.11 -8.07
CA LEU A 81 -7.87 -9.86 -8.64
C LEU A 81 -7.80 -11.30 -8.10
N ARG A 82 -7.07 -12.13 -8.84
CA ARG A 82 -6.64 -13.46 -8.40
C ARG A 82 -5.16 -13.67 -8.70
N THR A 83 -4.50 -14.41 -7.87
CA THR A 83 -3.15 -14.91 -8.13
C THR A 83 -3.17 -15.96 -9.24
N ALA A 84 -2.01 -16.29 -9.82
CA ALA A 84 -1.90 -17.31 -10.87
C ALA A 84 -2.43 -18.69 -10.45
N ASP A 85 -2.38 -19.00 -9.15
CA ASP A 85 -2.94 -20.23 -8.55
C ASP A 85 -4.40 -20.08 -8.09
N GLY A 86 -5.08 -18.98 -8.48
CA GLY A 86 -6.52 -18.76 -8.29
C GLY A 86 -6.91 -18.22 -6.91
N ARG A 87 -5.97 -17.93 -6.01
CA ARG A 87 -6.27 -17.34 -4.70
C ARG A 87 -6.74 -15.87 -4.84
N PRO A 88 -7.63 -15.39 -3.95
CA PRO A 88 -8.03 -13.99 -3.96
C PRO A 88 -6.85 -13.04 -3.78
N ALA A 89 -6.86 -11.95 -4.54
CA ALA A 89 -5.91 -10.85 -4.42
C ALA A 89 -6.65 -9.51 -4.54
N GLY A 90 -6.14 -8.48 -3.90
CA GLY A 90 -6.72 -7.15 -3.94
C GLY A 90 -6.02 -6.24 -4.94
N LEU A 91 -6.82 -5.38 -5.59
CA LEU A 91 -6.36 -4.20 -6.32
C LEU A 91 -6.47 -3.00 -5.41
N CYS A 92 -5.37 -2.30 -5.16
CA CYS A 92 -5.35 -1.07 -4.37
C CYS A 92 -5.31 0.14 -5.30
N LEU A 93 -6.21 1.09 -5.06
CA LEU A 93 -6.21 2.41 -5.69
C LEU A 93 -5.79 3.44 -4.64
N VAL A 94 -4.87 4.33 -5.00
CA VAL A 94 -4.45 5.45 -4.15
C VAL A 94 -4.70 6.75 -4.92
N GLY A 95 -5.50 7.64 -4.35
CA GLY A 95 -5.88 8.92 -4.94
C GLY A 95 -5.14 10.10 -4.31
N ALA A 96 -5.33 11.29 -4.86
CA ALA A 96 -4.82 12.53 -4.25
C ALA A 96 -5.45 12.79 -2.87
N PRO A 97 -4.77 13.48 -1.95
CA PRO A 97 -5.36 13.89 -0.68
C PRO A 97 -6.66 14.67 -0.88
N GLY A 98 -7.74 14.27 -0.20
CA GLY A 98 -9.07 14.91 -0.27
C GLY A 98 -9.95 14.40 -1.41
N THR A 99 -9.55 13.41 -2.21
CA THR A 99 -10.35 12.82 -3.29
C THR A 99 -11.05 11.52 -2.88
N ASP A 100 -11.38 11.37 -1.61
CA ASP A 100 -11.93 10.13 -1.04
C ASP A 100 -13.19 9.66 -1.78
N LEU A 101 -14.14 10.56 -2.04
CA LEU A 101 -15.40 10.23 -2.71
C LEU A 101 -15.19 9.87 -4.19
N ASP A 102 -14.30 10.58 -4.88
CA ASP A 102 -13.98 10.30 -6.28
C ASP A 102 -13.31 8.93 -6.41
N LEU A 103 -12.41 8.61 -5.47
CA LEU A 103 -11.75 7.32 -5.41
C LEU A 103 -12.72 6.17 -5.14
N LEU A 104 -13.71 6.38 -4.25
CA LEU A 104 -14.77 5.40 -3.99
C LEU A 104 -15.69 5.21 -5.20
N ASN A 105 -16.04 6.28 -5.91
CA ASN A 105 -16.82 6.19 -7.14
C ASN A 105 -16.08 5.43 -8.25
N LEU A 106 -14.77 5.68 -8.41
CA LEU A 106 -13.93 4.93 -9.33
C LEU A 106 -13.86 3.45 -8.94
N ALA A 107 -13.67 3.16 -7.66
CA ALA A 107 -13.62 1.80 -7.12
C ALA A 107 -14.93 1.04 -7.42
N HIS A 108 -16.08 1.66 -7.18
CA HIS A 108 -17.39 1.10 -7.46
C HIS A 108 -17.61 0.83 -8.97
N ALA A 109 -17.16 1.75 -9.83
CA ALA A 109 -17.24 1.55 -11.28
C ALA A 109 -16.39 0.36 -11.76
N ILE A 110 -15.19 0.18 -11.20
CA ILE A 110 -14.31 -0.96 -11.52
C ILE A 110 -14.96 -2.27 -11.04
N GLU A 111 -15.46 -2.33 -9.81
CA GLU A 111 -16.11 -3.52 -9.27
C GLU A 111 -17.33 -3.94 -10.10
N GLY A 112 -18.17 -2.97 -10.50
CA GLY A 112 -19.32 -3.23 -11.34
C GLY A 112 -18.98 -3.70 -12.77
N SER A 113 -17.78 -3.41 -13.27
CA SER A 113 -17.31 -3.85 -14.58
C SER A 113 -16.67 -5.25 -14.59
N THR A 114 -16.34 -5.78 -13.40
CA THR A 114 -15.69 -7.10 -13.24
C THR A 114 -16.64 -8.18 -12.72
N ALA A 115 -17.90 -7.85 -12.47
CA ALA A 115 -18.93 -8.74 -11.97
C ALA A 115 -19.52 -9.65 -13.06
#